data_b1cd11915df3eb434ee696140146525a
#
_entry.id   b1cd11915df3eb434ee696140146525a
#
_cell.length_a   1.000
_cell.length_b   1.000
_cell.length_c   1.000
_cell.angle_alpha   90.00
_cell.angle_beta   90.00
_cell.angle_gamma   90.00
#
_symmetry.space_group_name_H-M   'P 1'
#
loop_
_entity.id
_entity.type
_entity.pdbx_description
1 polymer ?
#
loop_
_entity_poly.entity_id
_entity_poly.type
_entity_poly.pdbx_seq_one_letter_code
_entity_poly.pdbx_strand_id
1 'polypeptide(L)'
;MEGVTLAHKQTGREHEISCAGLFCFIGARPATAWLGDSVLLDSDGFILTDRQLIGTLGAETARALPFETSRLGVFAAGDVRHGSMKRVAAAVGEGSSAVRSVHERLAKET
;
A
#
# COMPACT_ATOMS: atom_id res chain seq x y z
N MET A 1 8.32 -19.54 -25.46
CA MET A 1 9.47 -19.30 -24.53
C MET A 1 10.14 -20.63 -24.26
N GLU A 2 11.45 -20.72 -24.45
CA GLU A 2 12.22 -21.94 -24.23
C GLU A 2 13.07 -21.91 -22.97
N GLY A 3 13.40 -20.71 -22.49
CA GLY A 3 14.18 -20.55 -21.30
C GLY A 3 14.39 -19.09 -20.94
N VAL A 4 15.03 -18.85 -19.80
CA VAL A 4 15.43 -17.53 -19.33
C VAL A 4 16.89 -17.56 -18.93
N THR A 5 17.57 -16.43 -19.13
CA THR A 5 18.94 -16.23 -18.66
C THR A 5 18.91 -15.36 -17.41
N LEU A 6 19.46 -15.86 -16.31
CA LEU A 6 19.58 -15.14 -15.05
C LEU A 6 21.00 -14.61 -14.88
N ALA A 7 21.11 -13.34 -14.50
CA ALA A 7 22.40 -12.71 -14.19
C ALA A 7 22.48 -12.41 -12.70
N HIS A 8 23.57 -12.84 -12.07
CA HIS A 8 23.82 -12.52 -10.66
C HIS A 8 24.25 -11.05 -10.52
N LYS A 9 23.55 -10.28 -9.73
CA LYS A 9 23.78 -8.82 -9.61
C LYS A 9 25.19 -8.41 -9.23
N GLN A 10 25.82 -9.17 -8.34
CA GLN A 10 27.13 -8.81 -7.81
C GLN A 10 28.29 -9.33 -8.67
N THR A 11 28.15 -10.50 -9.25
CA THR A 11 29.24 -11.17 -9.99
C THR A 11 29.09 -11.06 -11.50
N GLY A 12 27.90 -10.72 -12.00
CA GLY A 12 27.61 -10.70 -13.43
C GLY A 12 27.52 -12.10 -14.07
N ARG A 13 27.65 -13.16 -13.29
CA ARG A 13 27.54 -14.53 -13.82
C ARG A 13 26.15 -14.79 -14.33
N GLU A 14 26.08 -15.36 -15.51
CA GLU A 14 24.82 -15.71 -16.14
C GLU A 14 24.66 -17.22 -16.18
N HIS A 15 23.42 -17.68 -16.05
CA HIS A 15 23.06 -19.06 -16.32
C HIS A 15 21.68 -19.13 -16.93
N GLU A 16 21.45 -20.14 -17.76
CA GLU A 16 20.17 -20.37 -18.39
C GLU A 16 19.37 -21.42 -17.66
N ILE A 17 18.06 -21.12 -17.53
CA ILE A 17 17.09 -22.07 -16.99
C ILE A 17 16.08 -22.36 -18.10
N SER A 18 15.96 -23.64 -18.48
CA SER A 18 14.93 -24.07 -19.42
C SER A 18 13.57 -24.02 -18.75
N CYS A 19 12.63 -23.27 -19.34
CA CYS A 19 11.27 -23.11 -18.79
C CYS A 19 10.30 -22.69 -19.88
N ALA A 20 9.03 -23.01 -19.70
CA ALA A 20 7.96 -22.65 -20.62
C ALA A 20 7.32 -21.30 -20.29
N GLY A 21 7.55 -20.77 -19.12
CA GLY A 21 6.97 -19.50 -18.69
C GLY A 21 7.74 -18.87 -17.54
N LEU A 22 7.58 -17.58 -17.36
CA LEU A 22 8.16 -16.79 -16.27
C LEU A 22 7.07 -15.97 -15.59
N PHE A 23 6.96 -16.12 -14.30
CA PHE A 23 6.04 -15.34 -13.49
C PHE A 23 6.83 -14.43 -12.53
N CYS A 24 6.53 -13.15 -12.55
CA CYS A 24 7.23 -12.16 -11.74
C CYS A 24 6.40 -11.79 -10.51
N PHE A 25 6.88 -12.17 -9.33
CA PHE A 25 6.24 -11.89 -8.03
C PHE A 25 7.14 -11.04 -7.12
N ILE A 26 7.89 -10.13 -7.70
CA ILE A 26 8.84 -9.28 -6.96
C ILE A 26 8.15 -8.18 -6.14
N GLY A 27 6.82 -8.10 -6.20
CA GLY A 27 6.05 -7.05 -5.55
C GLY A 27 5.96 -5.78 -6.38
N ALA A 28 5.37 -4.76 -5.80
CA ALA A 28 5.19 -3.48 -6.44
C ALA A 28 5.66 -2.34 -5.53
N ARG A 29 6.11 -1.24 -6.13
CA ARG A 29 6.40 -0.01 -5.41
C ARG A 29 5.14 0.86 -5.41
N PRO A 30 4.76 1.47 -4.28
CA PRO A 30 3.60 2.35 -4.25
C PRO A 30 3.87 3.65 -5.00
N ALA A 31 2.89 4.14 -5.75
CA ALA A 31 3.00 5.39 -6.50
C ALA A 31 2.60 6.58 -5.61
N THR A 32 3.36 6.82 -4.55
CA THR A 32 3.05 7.81 -3.50
C THR A 32 3.99 9.01 -3.47
N ALA A 33 5.00 9.06 -4.33
CA ALA A 33 5.99 10.14 -4.33
C ALA A 33 5.35 11.54 -4.49
N TRP A 34 4.24 11.63 -5.22
CA TRP A 34 3.52 12.89 -5.45
C TRP A 34 2.84 13.45 -4.20
N LEU A 35 2.64 12.61 -3.18
CA LEU A 35 2.00 13.04 -1.93
C LEU A 35 2.92 13.91 -1.06
N GLY A 36 4.23 13.81 -1.21
CA GLY A 36 5.18 14.54 -0.39
C GLY A 36 4.94 14.27 1.10
N ASP A 37 4.82 15.33 1.90
CA ASP A 37 4.57 15.24 3.34
C ASP A 37 3.08 15.34 3.71
N SER A 38 2.17 15.28 2.74
CA SER A 38 0.75 15.47 2.98
C SER A 38 0.11 14.36 3.81
N VAL A 39 0.62 13.14 3.71
CA VAL A 39 0.19 12.00 4.52
C VAL A 39 1.41 11.22 4.98
N LEU A 40 1.30 10.51 6.12
CA LEU A 40 2.38 9.67 6.62
C LEU A 40 2.48 8.37 5.83
N LEU A 41 3.71 8.04 5.46
CA LEU A 41 4.07 6.83 4.76
C LEU A 41 4.98 5.97 5.64
N ASP A 42 5.04 4.67 5.36
CA ASP A 42 6.06 3.81 5.95
C ASP A 42 7.41 3.98 5.22
N SER A 43 8.43 3.25 5.65
CA SER A 43 9.77 3.33 5.06
C SER A 43 9.83 2.91 3.58
N ASP A 44 8.85 2.14 3.11
CA ASP A 44 8.76 1.68 1.73
C ASP A 44 7.84 2.54 0.86
N GLY A 45 7.21 3.56 1.43
CA GLY A 45 6.35 4.49 0.74
C GLY A 45 4.86 4.11 0.74
N PHE A 46 4.44 3.09 1.49
CA PHE A 46 3.03 2.75 1.63
C PHE A 46 2.35 3.66 2.64
N ILE A 47 1.08 3.98 2.39
CA ILE A 47 0.31 4.91 3.22
C ILE A 47 -0.11 4.24 4.52
N LEU A 48 0.19 4.89 5.65
CA LEU A 48 -0.26 4.47 6.97
C LEU A 48 -1.71 4.95 7.20
N THR A 49 -2.54 4.08 7.75
CA THR A 49 -3.95 4.38 8.03
C THR A 49 -4.33 3.91 9.44
N ASP A 50 -5.38 4.50 9.96
CA ASP A 50 -6.04 4.13 11.22
C ASP A 50 -5.08 3.73 12.36
N ARG A 51 -5.12 2.51 12.83
CA ARG A 51 -4.31 2.03 13.96
C ARG A 51 -2.79 2.11 13.72
N GLN A 52 -2.36 2.07 12.47
CA GLN A 52 -0.95 2.17 12.13
C GLN A 52 -0.36 3.54 12.48
N LEU A 53 -1.22 4.55 12.60
CA LEU A 53 -0.84 5.92 12.95
C LEU A 53 -0.58 6.10 14.46
N ILE A 54 -1.15 5.26 15.31
CA ILE A 54 -1.09 5.38 16.77
C ILE A 54 0.35 5.38 17.27
N GLY A 55 1.18 4.50 16.71
CA GLY A 55 2.59 4.41 17.07
C GLY A 55 3.45 5.58 16.63
N THR A 56 2.95 6.40 15.70
CA THR A 56 3.73 7.49 15.07
C THR A 56 3.29 8.87 15.56
N LEU A 57 1.99 9.11 15.71
CA LEU A 57 1.42 10.42 16.03
C LEU A 57 0.80 10.52 17.43
N GLY A 58 0.77 9.41 18.18
CA GLY A 58 0.22 9.41 19.55
C GLY A 58 -1.30 9.42 19.61
N ALA A 59 -1.84 9.86 20.75
CA ALA A 59 -3.26 9.71 21.09
C ALA A 59 -4.23 10.49 20.18
N GLU A 60 -3.77 11.50 19.47
CA GLU A 60 -4.62 12.29 18.57
C GLU A 60 -5.11 11.46 17.37
N THR A 61 -4.37 10.42 17.00
CA THR A 61 -4.74 9.54 15.90
C THR A 61 -5.81 8.52 16.28
N ALA A 62 -6.17 8.42 17.55
CA ALA A 62 -7.31 7.61 17.98
C ALA A 62 -8.64 8.07 17.34
N ARG A 63 -8.66 9.25 16.72
CA ARG A 63 -9.80 9.77 15.98
C ARG A 63 -9.86 9.30 14.53
N ALA A 64 -8.81 8.67 14.02
CA ALA A 64 -8.79 8.18 12.64
C ALA A 64 -9.80 7.04 12.47
N LEU A 65 -10.65 7.19 11.47
CA LEU A 65 -11.59 6.15 11.07
C LEU A 65 -10.86 5.04 10.29
N PRO A 66 -11.47 3.87 10.14
CA PRO A 66 -10.88 2.83 9.30
C PRO A 66 -10.51 3.37 7.92
N PHE A 67 -9.31 3.07 7.45
CA PHE A 67 -8.72 3.54 6.19
C PHE A 67 -8.42 5.04 6.12
N GLU A 68 -8.61 5.78 7.18
CA GLU A 68 -8.24 7.21 7.21
C GLU A 68 -6.73 7.37 7.39
N THR A 69 -6.13 8.27 6.60
CA THR A 69 -4.71 8.59 6.66
C THR A 69 -4.40 9.55 7.81
N SER A 70 -3.14 9.97 7.94
CA SER A 70 -2.75 10.99 8.91
C SER A 70 -3.41 12.34 8.67
N ARG A 71 -3.92 12.57 7.46
CA ARG A 71 -4.66 13.78 7.13
C ARG A 71 -6.16 13.53 7.24
N LEU A 72 -6.81 14.26 8.13
CA LEU A 72 -8.24 14.10 8.38
C LEU A 72 -9.05 14.26 7.10
N GLY A 73 -9.97 13.35 6.85
CA GLY A 73 -10.82 13.36 5.67
C GLY A 73 -10.19 12.78 4.41
N VAL A 74 -8.95 12.29 4.50
CA VAL A 74 -8.26 11.63 3.39
C VAL A 74 -8.09 10.15 3.70
N PHE A 75 -8.53 9.30 2.80
CA PHE A 75 -8.59 7.85 2.98
C PHE A 75 -7.72 7.16 1.94
N ALA A 76 -7.18 6.00 2.30
CA ALA A 76 -6.41 5.16 1.39
C ALA A 76 -6.93 3.72 1.43
N ALA A 77 -6.97 3.08 0.28
CA ALA A 77 -7.41 1.70 0.13
C ALA A 77 -6.62 1.00 -0.96
N GLY A 78 -6.50 -0.31 -0.87
CA GLY A 78 -5.83 -1.13 -1.85
C GLY A 78 -4.32 -1.21 -1.66
N ASP A 79 -3.62 -1.50 -2.74
CA ASP A 79 -2.20 -1.82 -2.75
C ASP A 79 -1.29 -0.70 -2.22
N VAL A 80 -1.76 0.55 -2.27
CA VAL A 80 -1.02 1.72 -1.81
C VAL A 80 -0.93 1.78 -0.27
N ARG A 81 -1.80 1.05 0.42
CA ARG A 81 -1.90 1.08 1.88
C ARG A 81 -0.89 0.11 2.52
N HIS A 82 -0.26 0.53 3.60
CA HIS A 82 0.64 -0.31 4.40
C HIS A 82 -0.09 -1.57 4.88
N GLY A 83 0.55 -2.73 4.68
CA GLY A 83 0.00 -4.01 5.12
C GLY A 83 -1.13 -4.55 4.27
N SER A 84 -1.43 -3.93 3.14
CA SER A 84 -2.42 -4.46 2.19
C SER A 84 -2.00 -5.83 1.67
N MET A 85 -2.98 -6.68 1.42
CA MET A 85 -2.73 -8.02 0.87
C MET A 85 -2.31 -8.00 -0.61
N LYS A 86 -2.39 -6.85 -1.27
CA LYS A 86 -2.02 -6.66 -2.67
C LYS A 86 -2.74 -7.63 -3.62
N ARG A 87 -4.03 -7.77 -3.40
CA ARG A 87 -4.94 -8.60 -4.20
C ARG A 87 -6.15 -7.79 -4.62
N VAL A 88 -6.67 -8.07 -5.81
CA VAL A 88 -7.83 -7.35 -6.35
C VAL A 88 -9.03 -7.43 -5.40
N ALA A 89 -9.34 -8.61 -4.90
CA ALA A 89 -10.47 -8.78 -3.97
C ALA A 89 -10.28 -7.96 -2.67
N ALA A 90 -9.06 -7.91 -2.14
CA ALA A 90 -8.74 -7.10 -0.98
C ALA A 90 -8.91 -5.61 -1.28
N ALA A 91 -8.42 -5.14 -2.42
CA ALA A 91 -8.55 -3.75 -2.84
C ALA A 91 -10.02 -3.32 -2.98
N VAL A 92 -10.86 -4.17 -3.57
CA VAL A 92 -12.30 -3.93 -3.70
C VAL A 92 -12.97 -3.85 -2.33
N GLY A 93 -12.66 -4.79 -1.44
CA GLY A 93 -13.21 -4.81 -0.09
C GLY A 93 -12.78 -3.59 0.73
N GLU A 94 -11.51 -3.21 0.65
CA GLU A 94 -10.99 -2.02 1.32
C GLU A 94 -11.65 -0.75 0.78
N GLY A 95 -11.83 -0.64 -0.54
CA GLY A 95 -12.51 0.48 -1.16
C GLY A 95 -13.95 0.65 -0.65
N SER A 96 -14.71 -0.44 -0.60
CA SER A 96 -16.07 -0.44 -0.06
C SER A 96 -16.10 0.00 1.40
N SER A 97 -15.16 -0.50 2.21
CA SER A 97 -15.07 -0.15 3.63
C SER A 97 -14.65 1.31 3.83
N ALA A 98 -13.75 1.81 3.00
CA ALA A 98 -13.31 3.20 3.05
C ALA A 98 -14.48 4.16 2.76
N VAL A 99 -15.35 3.84 1.81
CA VAL A 99 -16.54 4.64 1.51
C VAL A 99 -17.44 4.80 2.74
N ARG A 100 -17.61 3.72 3.50
CA ARG A 100 -18.37 3.79 4.76
C ARG A 100 -17.75 4.80 5.74
N SER A 101 -16.44 4.79 5.87
CA SER A 101 -15.71 5.73 6.72
C SER A 101 -15.82 7.17 6.23
N VAL A 102 -15.83 7.38 4.91
CA VAL A 102 -16.08 8.70 4.32
C VAL A 102 -17.45 9.24 4.74
N HIS A 103 -18.49 8.42 4.63
CA HIS A 103 -19.83 8.81 5.06
C HIS A 103 -19.88 9.16 6.54
N GLU A 104 -19.22 8.37 7.37
CA GLU A 104 -19.14 8.62 8.80
C GLU A 104 -18.44 9.95 9.10
N ARG A 105 -17.35 10.25 8.40
CA ARG A 105 -16.60 11.50 8.57
C ARG A 105 -17.45 12.71 8.18
N LEU A 106 -18.13 12.62 7.05
CA LEU A 106 -19.00 13.70 6.57
C LEU A 106 -20.16 13.96 7.54
N ALA A 107 -20.72 12.92 8.13
CA ALA A 107 -21.79 13.06 9.13
C ALA A 107 -21.30 13.78 10.39
N LYS A 108 -20.05 13.61 10.79
CA LYS A 108 -19.46 14.26 11.95
C LYS A 108 -19.15 15.75 11.72
N GLU A 109 -18.98 16.16 10.47
CA GLU A 109 -18.68 17.54 10.10
C GLU A 109 -19.94 18.40 9.92
N THR A 110 -21.10 17.78 9.87
CA THR A 110 -22.37 18.47 9.80
C THR A 110 -23.04 18.48 11.17
#